data_5a1c9eea4779bf4c7132911c9394997a
#
_entry.id   5a1c9eea4779bf4c7132911c9394997a
#
_cell.length_a   1.000
_cell.length_b   1.000
_cell.length_c   1.000
_cell.angle_alpha   90.00
_cell.angle_beta   90.00
_cell.angle_gamma   90.00
#
_symmetry.space_group_name_H-M   'P 1'
#
loop_
_entity.id
_entity.type
_entity.pdbx_description
1 polymer ?
#
loop_
_entity_poly.entity_id
_entity_poly.type
_entity_poly.pdbx_seq_one_letter_code
_entity_poly.pdbx_strand_id
1 'polypeptide(L)'
;MIRVNEAEDHTDKIRELKHSKKIFDDVNELIRIKKEWGRKAFESAHENDFDLECETKCNFLFDKYTDIYNKVKKDEMNMDILLQLINVLHYIEDGAVDQHEGSVMVGKLLKQIYIDGAVMKGEKLDAQSKGNDEDDSVEVRKAKPISWAEYKNQRAAIEHDLDEVLGVD
;
A
#
# COMPACT_ATOMS: atom_id res chain seq x y z
N MET A 1 1.85 31.83 -12.49
CA MET A 1 3.20 31.25 -12.50
C MET A 1 3.22 30.07 -11.52
N ILE A 2 3.12 28.86 -12.00
CA ILE A 2 3.19 27.66 -11.16
C ILE A 2 4.65 27.50 -10.77
N ARG A 3 4.98 27.68 -9.49
CA ARG A 3 6.31 27.33 -8.97
C ARG A 3 6.40 25.81 -9.02
N VAL A 4 7.14 25.28 -9.97
CA VAL A 4 7.62 23.91 -9.93
C VAL A 4 8.56 23.87 -8.72
N ASN A 5 8.14 23.24 -7.62
CA ASN A 5 9.06 22.89 -6.55
C ASN A 5 10.07 21.93 -7.17
N GLU A 6 11.26 22.43 -7.48
CA GLU A 6 12.40 21.55 -7.79
C GLU A 6 12.59 20.67 -6.55
N ALA A 7 12.46 19.35 -6.71
CA ALA A 7 12.71 18.41 -5.64
C ALA A 7 14.18 18.58 -5.23
N GLU A 8 14.43 18.91 -3.96
CA GLU A 8 15.78 19.02 -3.43
C GLU A 8 16.52 17.69 -3.60
N ASP A 9 17.71 17.75 -4.18
CA ASP A 9 18.57 16.57 -4.31
C ASP A 9 19.30 16.30 -2.98
N HIS A 10 18.99 15.19 -2.36
CA HIS A 10 19.59 14.73 -1.11
C HIS A 10 20.54 13.55 -1.30
N THR A 11 20.98 13.29 -2.51
CA THR A 11 21.86 12.14 -2.85
C THR A 11 23.07 12.05 -1.92
N ASP A 12 23.78 13.14 -1.71
CA ASP A 12 24.99 13.14 -0.85
C ASP A 12 24.65 12.84 0.61
N LYS A 13 23.54 13.37 1.12
CA LYS A 13 23.06 13.09 2.47
C LYS A 13 22.65 11.62 2.64
N ILE A 14 22.00 11.03 1.64
CA ILE A 14 21.65 9.60 1.65
C ILE A 14 22.90 8.73 1.72
N ARG A 15 23.92 9.07 0.90
CA ARG A 15 25.21 8.37 0.86
C ARG A 15 26.00 8.48 2.16
N GLU A 16 25.89 9.61 2.85
CA GLU A 16 26.52 9.82 4.15
C GLU A 16 25.87 9.00 5.26
N LEU A 17 24.53 8.98 5.30
CA LEU A 17 23.76 8.37 6.39
C LEU A 17 23.78 6.84 6.38
N LYS A 18 23.78 6.21 5.20
CA LYS A 18 23.82 4.74 5.00
C LYS A 18 22.81 3.97 5.85
N HIS A 19 21.54 4.31 5.69
CA HIS A 19 20.46 3.76 6.50
C HIS A 19 19.98 2.38 6.03
N SER A 20 20.21 1.99 4.75
CA SER A 20 19.69 0.77 4.16
C SER A 20 20.03 -0.48 4.99
N LYS A 21 21.28 -0.62 5.38
CA LYS A 21 21.73 -1.74 6.19
C LYS A 21 21.07 -1.76 7.57
N LYS A 22 20.98 -0.62 8.25
CA LYS A 22 20.37 -0.51 9.58
C LYS A 22 18.88 -0.86 9.55
N ILE A 23 18.16 -0.38 8.51
CA ILE A 23 16.76 -0.73 8.29
C ILE A 23 16.62 -2.23 8.06
N PHE A 24 17.45 -2.81 7.21
CA PHE A 24 17.43 -4.24 6.92
C PHE A 24 17.70 -5.10 8.15
N ASP A 25 18.73 -4.75 8.94
CA ASP A 25 19.11 -5.47 10.16
C ASP A 25 17.97 -5.43 11.19
N ASP A 26 17.39 -4.26 11.45
CA ASP A 26 16.27 -4.10 12.39
C ASP A 26 14.99 -4.80 11.92
N VAL A 27 14.70 -4.78 10.62
CA VAL A 27 13.55 -5.51 10.06
C VAL A 27 13.70 -7.01 10.28
N ASN A 28 14.89 -7.57 10.01
CA ASN A 28 15.16 -8.99 10.24
C ASN A 28 15.10 -9.35 11.74
N GLU A 29 15.61 -8.48 12.59
CA GLU A 29 15.54 -8.67 14.05
C GLU A 29 14.09 -8.65 14.54
N LEU A 30 13.27 -7.72 14.04
CA LEU A 30 11.86 -7.64 14.38
C LEU A 30 11.09 -8.92 13.97
N ILE A 31 11.38 -9.45 12.78
CA ILE A 31 10.80 -10.71 12.31
C ILE A 31 11.24 -11.88 13.20
N ARG A 32 12.52 -11.90 13.61
CA ARG A 32 13.07 -12.92 14.50
C ARG A 32 12.36 -12.91 15.85
N ILE A 33 12.23 -11.74 16.47
CA ILE A 33 11.53 -11.56 17.76
C ILE A 33 10.08 -12.04 17.64
N LYS A 34 9.36 -11.61 16.61
CA LYS A 34 7.98 -12.06 16.35
C LYS A 34 7.87 -13.58 16.26
N LYS A 35 8.82 -14.23 15.59
CA LYS A 35 8.84 -15.69 15.44
C LYS A 35 9.14 -16.38 16.76
N GLU A 36 10.05 -15.84 17.58
CA GLU A 36 10.41 -16.39 18.90
C GLU A 36 9.24 -16.27 19.88
N TRP A 37 8.59 -15.14 19.91
CA TRP A 37 7.41 -14.92 20.77
C TRP A 37 6.18 -15.71 20.31
N GLY A 38 5.98 -15.89 18.99
CA GLY A 38 4.86 -16.63 18.43
C GLY A 38 3.51 -16.15 18.97
N ARG A 39 2.70 -17.08 19.51
CA ARG A 39 1.38 -16.74 20.06
C ARG A 39 1.45 -15.87 21.32
N LYS A 40 2.53 -15.95 22.09
CA LYS A 40 2.68 -15.21 23.35
C LYS A 40 2.68 -13.69 23.12
N ALA A 41 3.11 -13.24 21.94
CA ALA A 41 3.09 -11.82 21.56
C ALA A 41 1.68 -11.20 21.56
N PHE A 42 0.65 -12.03 21.42
CA PHE A 42 -0.76 -11.60 21.34
C PHE A 42 -1.54 -11.84 22.66
N GLU A 43 -0.88 -12.38 23.68
CA GLU A 43 -1.47 -12.55 25.00
C GLU A 43 -1.35 -11.25 25.78
N SER A 44 -2.45 -10.70 26.27
CA SER A 44 -2.48 -9.41 27.00
C SER A 44 -1.53 -9.35 28.19
N ALA A 45 -1.17 -10.48 28.79
CA ALA A 45 -0.23 -10.56 29.90
C ALA A 45 1.22 -10.26 29.49
N HIS A 46 1.57 -10.42 28.21
CA HIS A 46 2.94 -10.32 27.70
C HIS A 46 3.12 -9.24 26.62
N GLU A 47 2.05 -8.52 26.27
CA GLU A 47 2.06 -7.50 25.23
C GLU A 47 3.09 -6.41 25.51
N ASN A 48 3.15 -5.91 26.75
CA ASN A 48 4.12 -4.88 27.15
C ASN A 48 5.56 -5.38 27.07
N ASP A 49 5.82 -6.63 27.42
CA ASP A 49 7.17 -7.21 27.40
C ASP A 49 7.64 -7.41 25.95
N PHE A 50 6.75 -7.89 25.09
CA PHE A 50 6.99 -8.03 23.66
C PHE A 50 7.29 -6.67 23.01
N ASP A 51 6.49 -5.66 23.31
CA ASP A 51 6.63 -4.32 22.76
C ASP A 51 7.96 -3.70 23.19
N LEU A 52 8.31 -3.81 24.48
CA LEU A 52 9.55 -3.30 25.03
C LEU A 52 10.76 -3.99 24.37
N GLU A 53 10.71 -5.31 24.15
CA GLU A 53 11.81 -6.02 23.48
C GLU A 53 11.95 -5.58 22.02
N CYS A 54 10.85 -5.43 21.27
CA CYS A 54 10.87 -4.95 19.90
C CYS A 54 11.43 -3.53 19.80
N GLU A 55 10.99 -2.61 20.65
CA GLU A 55 11.45 -1.23 20.67
C GLU A 55 12.94 -1.12 21.05
N THR A 56 13.39 -1.92 22.02
CA THR A 56 14.79 -1.89 22.49
C THR A 56 15.75 -2.44 21.43
N LYS A 57 15.40 -3.58 20.80
CA LYS A 57 16.27 -4.25 19.83
C LYS A 57 16.22 -3.62 18.43
N CYS A 58 15.07 -3.07 18.04
CA CYS A 58 14.86 -2.42 16.75
C CYS A 58 14.74 -0.90 16.92
N ASN A 59 15.54 -0.32 17.79
CA ASN A 59 15.44 1.09 18.18
C ASN A 59 15.62 2.05 17.01
N PHE A 60 16.51 1.77 16.07
CA PHE A 60 16.75 2.63 14.93
C PHE A 60 15.51 2.68 14.01
N LEU A 61 14.91 1.54 13.74
CA LEU A 61 13.69 1.46 12.93
C LEU A 61 12.51 2.11 13.66
N PHE A 62 12.39 1.89 14.97
CA PHE A 62 11.35 2.48 15.81
C PHE A 62 11.43 4.02 15.84
N ASP A 63 12.62 4.58 16.05
CA ASP A 63 12.83 6.03 16.19
C ASP A 63 12.78 6.78 14.85
N LYS A 64 13.39 6.25 13.81
CA LYS A 64 13.55 6.94 12.52
C LYS A 64 12.49 6.56 11.47
N TYR A 65 11.95 5.35 11.53
CA TYR A 65 11.06 4.78 10.53
C TYR A 65 9.85 4.10 11.17
N THR A 66 9.20 4.80 12.09
CA THR A 66 8.08 4.33 12.93
C THR A 66 6.95 3.69 12.10
N ASP A 67 6.63 4.23 10.92
CA ASP A 67 5.60 3.67 10.04
C ASP A 67 5.97 2.28 9.52
N ILE A 68 7.23 2.09 9.11
CA ILE A 68 7.73 0.79 8.65
C ILE A 68 7.72 -0.19 9.82
N TYR A 69 8.24 0.23 10.98
CA TYR A 69 8.24 -0.57 12.20
C TYR A 69 6.84 -1.09 12.55
N ASN A 70 5.84 -0.21 12.60
CA ASN A 70 4.48 -0.56 12.95
C ASN A 70 3.84 -1.52 11.91
N LYS A 71 4.05 -1.27 10.62
CA LYS A 71 3.51 -2.13 9.57
C LYS A 71 4.14 -3.52 9.56
N VAL A 72 5.45 -3.62 9.78
CA VAL A 72 6.15 -4.92 9.88
C VAL A 72 5.71 -5.65 11.16
N LYS A 73 5.57 -4.94 12.28
CA LYS A 73 5.10 -5.50 13.56
C LYS A 73 3.70 -6.11 13.41
N LYS A 74 2.79 -5.45 12.69
CA LYS A 74 1.39 -5.87 12.47
C LYS A 74 1.19 -6.83 11.28
N ASP A 75 2.24 -7.25 10.58
CA ASP A 75 2.16 -8.03 9.33
C ASP A 75 1.35 -7.35 8.20
N GLU A 76 1.31 -6.02 8.21
CA GLU A 76 0.63 -5.21 7.20
C GLU A 76 1.55 -4.81 6.03
N MET A 77 2.83 -5.17 6.08
CA MET A 77 3.84 -4.84 5.07
C MET A 77 4.12 -6.04 4.16
N ASN A 78 4.11 -5.81 2.85
CA ASN A 78 4.65 -6.77 1.90
C ASN A 78 6.19 -6.74 1.98
N MET A 79 6.78 -7.84 2.46
CA MET A 79 8.21 -7.94 2.70
C MET A 79 9.04 -7.91 1.42
N ASP A 80 8.54 -8.49 0.32
CA ASP A 80 9.25 -8.48 -0.98
C ASP A 80 9.38 -7.05 -1.51
N ILE A 81 8.34 -6.26 -1.34
CA ILE A 81 8.33 -4.85 -1.72
C ILE A 81 9.31 -4.05 -0.85
N LEU A 82 9.25 -4.24 0.47
CA LEU A 82 10.14 -3.56 1.40
C LEU A 82 11.60 -3.86 1.08
N LEU A 83 11.96 -5.12 0.81
CA LEU A 83 13.31 -5.51 0.44
C LEU A 83 13.77 -4.86 -0.87
N GLN A 84 12.89 -4.77 -1.86
CA GLN A 84 13.21 -4.09 -3.13
C GLN A 84 13.44 -2.59 -2.91
N LEU A 85 12.64 -1.93 -2.06
CA LEU A 85 12.84 -0.52 -1.71
C LEU A 85 14.15 -0.29 -0.94
N ILE A 86 14.50 -1.17 -0.01
CA ILE A 86 15.79 -1.13 0.71
C ILE A 86 16.96 -1.32 -0.28
N ASN A 87 16.82 -2.21 -1.27
CA ASN A 87 17.85 -2.39 -2.30
C ASN A 87 18.04 -1.12 -3.17
N VAL A 88 16.95 -0.44 -3.54
CA VAL A 88 17.07 0.85 -4.26
C VAL A 88 17.80 1.88 -3.41
N LEU A 89 17.47 1.97 -2.12
CA LEU A 89 18.17 2.86 -1.18
C LEU A 89 19.67 2.51 -1.11
N HIS A 90 20.00 1.23 -1.04
CA HIS A 90 21.38 0.74 -1.03
C HIS A 90 22.13 1.13 -2.32
N TYR A 91 21.53 1.04 -3.50
CA TYR A 91 22.13 1.49 -4.75
C TYR A 91 22.45 2.99 -4.77
N ILE A 92 21.63 3.83 -4.14
CA ILE A 92 21.90 5.26 -3.99
C ILE A 92 23.09 5.46 -3.04
N GLU A 93 23.12 4.74 -1.92
CA GLU A 93 24.16 4.82 -0.89
C GLU A 93 25.53 4.38 -1.40
N ASP A 94 25.56 3.38 -2.27
CA ASP A 94 26.80 2.89 -2.89
C ASP A 94 27.24 3.72 -4.11
N GLY A 95 26.44 4.71 -4.51
CA GLY A 95 26.74 5.58 -5.63
C GLY A 95 26.48 4.96 -7.01
N ALA A 96 25.78 3.81 -7.07
CA ALA A 96 25.41 3.17 -8.32
C ALA A 96 24.36 3.99 -9.10
N VAL A 97 23.47 4.68 -8.36
CA VAL A 97 22.44 5.58 -8.88
C VAL A 97 22.36 6.84 -8.02
N ASP A 98 21.78 7.91 -8.58
CA ASP A 98 21.45 9.11 -7.80
C ASP A 98 20.01 9.03 -7.24
N GLN A 99 19.59 10.04 -6.47
CA GLN A 99 18.24 10.10 -5.91
C GLN A 99 17.17 10.14 -6.99
N HIS A 100 17.43 10.81 -8.11
CA HIS A 100 16.46 10.91 -9.20
C HIS A 100 16.23 9.55 -9.86
N GLU A 101 17.32 8.87 -10.22
CA GLU A 101 17.27 7.51 -10.79
C GLU A 101 16.61 6.52 -9.82
N GLY A 102 16.98 6.59 -8.54
CA GLY A 102 16.35 5.80 -7.47
C GLY A 102 14.85 6.05 -7.37
N SER A 103 14.40 7.30 -7.47
CA SER A 103 12.97 7.66 -7.46
C SER A 103 12.22 7.07 -8.66
N VAL A 104 12.85 7.04 -9.84
CA VAL A 104 12.27 6.38 -11.02
C VAL A 104 12.15 4.87 -10.80
N MET A 105 13.16 4.24 -10.19
CA MET A 105 13.11 2.81 -9.85
C MET A 105 11.98 2.51 -8.88
N VAL A 106 11.84 3.29 -7.81
CA VAL A 106 10.73 3.18 -6.84
C VAL A 106 9.38 3.36 -7.53
N GLY A 107 9.25 4.35 -8.40
CA GLY A 107 8.02 4.58 -9.18
C GLY A 107 7.63 3.38 -10.04
N LYS A 108 8.59 2.72 -10.69
CA LYS A 108 8.36 1.49 -11.47
C LYS A 108 7.90 0.34 -10.56
N LEU A 109 8.55 0.14 -9.41
CA LEU A 109 8.15 -0.88 -8.43
C LEU A 109 6.72 -0.66 -7.93
N LEU A 110 6.38 0.55 -7.52
CA LEU A 110 5.03 0.88 -7.05
C LEU A 110 3.99 0.69 -8.15
N LYS A 111 4.30 1.07 -9.39
CA LYS A 111 3.40 0.83 -10.53
C LYS A 111 3.17 -0.66 -10.76
N GLN A 112 4.21 -1.49 -10.73
CA GLN A 112 4.10 -2.93 -10.90
C GLN A 112 3.22 -3.55 -9.81
N ILE A 113 3.44 -3.20 -8.55
CA ILE A 113 2.64 -3.65 -7.41
C ILE A 113 1.16 -3.29 -7.57
N TYR A 114 0.90 -2.07 -8.03
CA TYR A 114 -0.47 -1.60 -8.26
C TYR A 114 -1.18 -2.39 -9.36
N ILE A 115 -0.47 -2.68 -10.45
CA ILE A 115 -0.98 -3.48 -11.58
C ILE A 115 -1.22 -4.92 -11.12
N ASP A 116 -0.25 -5.55 -10.46
CA ASP A 116 -0.36 -6.94 -9.97
C ASP A 116 -1.50 -7.06 -8.95
N GLY A 117 -1.65 -6.08 -8.07
CA GLY A 117 -2.76 -6.03 -7.11
C GLY A 117 -4.13 -5.89 -7.78
N ALA A 118 -4.23 -5.13 -8.87
CA ALA A 118 -5.46 -5.00 -9.64
C ALA A 118 -5.80 -6.30 -10.41
N VAL A 119 -4.81 -6.96 -10.99
CA VAL A 119 -4.97 -8.25 -11.66
C VAL A 119 -5.42 -9.33 -10.68
N MET A 120 -4.76 -9.45 -9.51
CA MET A 120 -5.14 -10.41 -8.47
C MET A 120 -6.56 -10.20 -7.95
N LYS A 121 -7.00 -8.94 -7.83
CA LYS A 121 -8.40 -8.63 -7.46
C LYS A 121 -9.37 -9.05 -8.54
N GLY A 122 -9.05 -8.80 -9.81
CA GLY A 122 -9.85 -9.24 -10.96
C GLY A 122 -10.00 -10.77 -10.98
N GLU A 123 -8.90 -11.50 -10.84
CA GLU A 123 -8.91 -12.98 -10.82
C GLU A 123 -9.71 -13.56 -9.65
N LYS A 124 -9.65 -12.93 -8.46
CA LYS A 124 -10.46 -13.35 -7.31
C LYS A 124 -11.95 -13.13 -7.54
N LEU A 125 -12.34 -12.03 -8.17
CA LEU A 125 -13.72 -11.75 -8.52
C LEU A 125 -14.24 -12.73 -9.58
N ASP A 126 -13.42 -13.05 -10.59
CA ASP A 126 -13.76 -14.04 -11.62
C ASP A 126 -13.87 -15.47 -11.04
N ALA A 127 -13.00 -15.81 -10.08
CA ALA A 127 -13.07 -17.10 -9.38
C ALA A 127 -14.31 -17.22 -8.48
N GLN A 128 -14.71 -16.12 -7.82
CA GLN A 128 -15.93 -16.08 -7.01
C GLN A 128 -17.20 -16.16 -7.85
N SER A 129 -17.22 -15.56 -9.05
CA SER A 129 -18.36 -15.65 -9.96
C SER A 129 -18.50 -17.03 -10.59
N LYS A 130 -17.40 -17.79 -10.77
CA LYS A 130 -17.44 -19.18 -11.27
C LYS A 130 -17.84 -20.21 -10.21
N GLY A 131 -17.76 -19.87 -8.92
CA GLY A 131 -18.14 -20.78 -7.83
C GLY A 131 -19.60 -20.77 -7.44
N ASN A 132 -20.42 -19.88 -8.03
CA ASN A 132 -21.84 -19.73 -7.72
C ASN A 132 -22.79 -20.28 -8.82
N ASP A 133 -22.29 -21.11 -9.73
CA ASP A 133 -23.11 -21.74 -10.79
C ASP A 133 -23.72 -23.08 -10.36
N GLU A 134 -24.12 -23.24 -9.08
CA GLU A 134 -25.06 -24.30 -8.69
C GLU A 134 -26.26 -23.66 -7.99
N ASP A 135 -27.35 -23.56 -8.76
CA ASP A 135 -28.75 -23.45 -8.34
C ASP A 135 -29.20 -22.15 -7.67
N ASP A 136 -29.37 -21.10 -8.47
CA ASP A 136 -30.62 -20.32 -8.40
C ASP A 136 -30.84 -19.58 -9.73
N SER A 137 -31.96 -19.91 -10.40
CA SER A 137 -32.40 -19.30 -11.66
C SER A 137 -32.95 -17.89 -11.41
N VAL A 138 -32.10 -16.97 -11.01
CA VAL A 138 -32.35 -15.54 -11.11
C VAL A 138 -31.81 -15.08 -12.46
N GLU A 139 -32.74 -14.88 -13.42
CA GLU A 139 -32.41 -14.18 -14.66
C GLU A 139 -31.72 -12.85 -14.34
N VAL A 140 -30.40 -12.84 -14.34
CA VAL A 140 -29.61 -11.60 -14.32
C VAL A 140 -29.92 -10.90 -15.64
N ARG A 141 -30.83 -9.93 -15.59
CA ARG A 141 -31.10 -9.06 -16.73
C ARG A 141 -29.80 -8.37 -17.08
N LYS A 142 -29.20 -8.78 -18.21
CA LYS A 142 -28.01 -8.11 -18.75
C LYS A 142 -28.34 -6.63 -18.87
N ALA A 143 -27.65 -5.79 -18.09
CA ALA A 143 -27.79 -4.35 -18.19
C ALA A 143 -27.52 -3.95 -19.64
N LYS A 144 -28.52 -3.34 -20.29
CA LYS A 144 -28.33 -2.81 -21.65
C LYS A 144 -27.30 -1.70 -21.57
N PRO A 145 -26.29 -1.67 -22.45
CA PRO A 145 -25.37 -0.55 -22.51
C PRO A 145 -26.17 0.73 -22.79
N ILE A 146 -26.25 1.61 -21.81
CA ILE A 146 -26.93 2.90 -21.94
C ILE A 146 -25.98 3.83 -22.70
N SER A 147 -26.46 4.46 -23.79
CA SER A 147 -25.67 5.46 -24.49
C SER A 147 -25.51 6.72 -23.61
N TRP A 148 -24.44 7.48 -23.84
CA TRP A 148 -24.22 8.72 -23.11
C TRP A 148 -25.38 9.72 -23.25
N ALA A 149 -26.04 9.73 -24.42
CA ALA A 149 -27.22 10.56 -24.68
C ALA A 149 -28.42 10.13 -23.82
N GLU A 150 -28.67 8.81 -23.70
CA GLU A 150 -29.72 8.26 -22.83
C GLU A 150 -29.47 8.52 -21.36
N TYR A 151 -28.22 8.37 -20.92
CA TYR A 151 -27.85 8.69 -19.54
C TYR A 151 -28.11 10.17 -19.20
N LYS A 152 -27.74 11.08 -20.11
CA LYS A 152 -27.97 12.52 -19.95
C LYS A 152 -29.47 12.88 -19.87
N ASN A 153 -30.29 12.23 -20.67
CA ASN A 153 -31.74 12.44 -20.66
C ASN A 153 -32.38 11.88 -19.36
N GLN A 154 -31.94 10.71 -18.91
CA GLN A 154 -32.44 10.13 -17.66
C GLN A 154 -32.04 11.00 -16.44
N ARG A 155 -30.84 11.52 -16.44
CA ARG A 155 -30.39 12.43 -15.39
C ARG A 155 -31.21 13.73 -15.36
N ALA A 156 -31.46 14.34 -16.51
CA ALA A 156 -32.28 15.55 -16.60
C ALA A 156 -33.72 15.32 -16.12
N ALA A 157 -34.29 14.14 -16.40
CA ALA A 157 -35.63 13.76 -15.92
C ALA A 157 -35.66 13.62 -14.39
N ILE A 158 -34.63 12.99 -13.79
CA ILE A 158 -34.52 12.85 -12.34
C ILE A 158 -34.33 14.20 -11.64
N GLU A 159 -33.53 15.10 -12.22
CA GLU A 159 -33.34 16.46 -11.69
C GLU A 159 -34.67 17.25 -11.72
N HIS A 160 -35.45 17.12 -12.80
CA HIS A 160 -36.77 17.76 -12.90
C HIS A 160 -37.78 17.24 -11.87
N ASP A 161 -37.82 15.89 -11.67
CA ASP A 161 -38.70 15.28 -10.68
C ASP A 161 -38.30 15.66 -9.24
N LEU A 162 -37.01 15.85 -8.97
CA LEU A 162 -36.53 16.30 -7.67
C LEU A 162 -36.90 17.78 -7.39
N ASP A 163 -36.82 18.65 -8.39
CA ASP A 163 -37.21 20.06 -8.24
C ASP A 163 -38.72 20.18 -8.02
N GLU A 164 -39.55 19.36 -8.66
CA GLU A 164 -41.00 19.32 -8.44
C GLU A 164 -41.36 18.81 -7.03
N VAL A 165 -40.63 17.81 -6.50
CA VAL A 165 -40.86 17.26 -5.16
C VAL A 165 -40.37 18.19 -4.05
N LEU A 166 -39.30 18.96 -4.30
CA LEU A 166 -38.71 19.88 -3.33
C LEU A 166 -39.36 21.27 -3.32
N GLY A 167 -40.25 21.57 -4.29
CA GLY A 167 -41.03 22.82 -4.30
C GLY A 167 -40.17 24.08 -4.34
N VAL A 168 -39.06 24.06 -5.08
CA VAL A 168 -38.20 25.24 -5.25
C VAL A 168 -38.74 26.02 -6.44
N ASP A 169 -39.56 27.04 -6.15
CA ASP A 169 -39.90 28.13 -7.06
C ASP A 169 -38.77 29.16 -7.12
#